data_51e89688a5ad3137a2e6ce49c026a8e9
#
_entry.id   51e89688a5ad3137a2e6ce49c026a8e9
#
_cell.length_a   1.000
_cell.length_b   1.000
_cell.length_c   1.000
_cell.angle_alpha   90.00
_cell.angle_beta   90.00
_cell.angle_gamma   90.00
#
_symmetry.space_group_name_H-M   'P 1'
#
loop_
_entity.id
_entity.type
_entity.pdbx_description
1 polymer ?
#
loop_
_entity_poly.entity_id
_entity_poly.type
_entity_poly.pdbx_seq_one_letter_code
_entity_poly.pdbx_strand_id
1 'polypeptide(L)'
;MATLPLSIVLAWALAVLMHWWPRLPALWRRRASIATSAAGIAFLVAALQAEGLRESALTSTVVVGPTVLTATASASASLYYYVLTAFCLLLGFAGLALGEPLSRWLAPRPLLSSVAVAWLVTVVRFLLEKSAAPQPLVQAMGVTWLAPVAGAYLATALAGGWPGLGRLARLLVAYSFLVRGFVAIVGVLATRLGLGTHYDVSALTSVPVALTGSVYAFAPGGSGQVFWLLLVPQLVVWPVFTVATGLLGGALTRAARRFV
;
A
#
# COMPACT_ATOMS: atom_id res chain seq x y z
N MET A 1 1.61 -19.40 13.01
CA MET A 1 1.55 -19.32 11.53
C MET A 1 1.75 -17.86 11.14
N ALA A 2 2.87 -17.54 10.46
CA ALA A 2 3.10 -16.19 9.96
C ALA A 2 2.10 -15.94 8.82
N THR A 3 1.08 -15.14 9.07
CA THR A 3 0.17 -14.67 8.03
C THR A 3 1.00 -13.85 7.04
N LEU A 4 1.07 -14.30 5.79
CA LEU A 4 1.65 -13.51 4.70
C LEU A 4 1.00 -12.12 4.74
N PRO A 5 1.77 -11.02 4.67
CA PRO A 5 1.21 -9.69 4.67
C PRO A 5 0.14 -9.55 3.58
N LEU A 6 -1.00 -9.02 3.94
CA LEU A 6 -2.13 -8.83 3.01
C LEU A 6 -1.71 -8.04 1.76
N SER A 7 -0.76 -7.13 1.91
CA SER A 7 -0.17 -6.35 0.82
C SER A 7 0.50 -7.23 -0.25
N ILE A 8 1.16 -8.33 0.13
CA ILE A 8 1.76 -9.28 -0.85
C ILE A 8 0.67 -9.95 -1.64
N VAL A 9 -0.36 -10.47 -0.95
CA VAL A 9 -1.48 -11.16 -1.60
C VAL A 9 -2.22 -10.21 -2.53
N LEU A 10 -2.51 -8.99 -2.06
CA LEU A 10 -3.18 -7.97 -2.86
C LEU A 10 -2.34 -7.54 -4.07
N ALA A 11 -1.05 -7.28 -3.88
CA ALA A 11 -0.16 -6.88 -4.96
C ALA A 11 -0.02 -7.99 -6.02
N TRP A 12 0.14 -9.24 -5.58
CA TRP A 12 0.20 -10.37 -6.47
C TRP A 12 -1.11 -10.55 -7.24
N ALA A 13 -2.24 -10.51 -6.56
CA ALA A 13 -3.56 -10.62 -7.20
C ALA A 13 -3.80 -9.49 -8.21
N LEU A 14 -3.44 -8.25 -7.87
CA LEU A 14 -3.56 -7.10 -8.77
C LEU A 14 -2.61 -7.21 -9.98
N ALA A 15 -1.37 -7.63 -9.78
CA ALA A 15 -0.41 -7.83 -10.87
C ALA A 15 -0.87 -8.93 -11.82
N VAL A 16 -1.36 -10.06 -11.29
CA VAL A 16 -1.96 -11.15 -12.06
C VAL A 16 -3.19 -10.66 -12.80
N LEU A 17 -4.09 -9.96 -12.13
CA LEU A 17 -5.31 -9.41 -12.73
C LEU A 17 -4.98 -8.43 -13.86
N MET A 18 -4.03 -7.50 -13.66
CA MET A 18 -3.60 -6.56 -14.68
C MET A 18 -2.97 -7.25 -15.89
N HIS A 19 -2.17 -8.30 -15.66
CA HIS A 19 -1.54 -9.05 -16.75
C HIS A 19 -2.55 -9.86 -17.56
N TRP A 20 -3.52 -10.49 -16.88
CA TRP A 20 -4.52 -11.35 -17.49
C TRP A 20 -5.79 -10.61 -17.92
N TRP A 21 -6.02 -9.39 -17.43
CA TRP A 21 -7.23 -8.62 -17.70
C TRP A 21 -7.60 -8.53 -19.19
N PRO A 22 -6.69 -8.22 -20.12
CA PRO A 22 -7.04 -8.19 -21.54
C PRO A 22 -7.41 -9.56 -22.13
N ARG A 23 -6.93 -10.63 -21.48
CA ARG A 23 -7.17 -12.02 -21.92
C ARG A 23 -8.44 -12.62 -21.33
N LEU A 24 -8.99 -12.00 -20.29
CA LEU A 24 -10.25 -12.43 -19.71
C LEU A 24 -11.42 -12.17 -20.66
N PRO A 25 -12.39 -13.08 -20.78
CA PRO A 25 -13.62 -12.83 -21.49
C PRO A 25 -14.31 -11.58 -20.95
N ALA A 26 -14.94 -10.79 -21.84
CA ALA A 26 -15.59 -9.53 -21.49
C ALA A 26 -16.64 -9.71 -20.35
N LEU A 27 -17.33 -10.86 -20.35
CA LEU A 27 -18.29 -11.22 -19.31
C LEU A 27 -17.65 -11.29 -17.92
N TRP A 28 -16.46 -11.91 -17.81
CA TRP A 28 -15.75 -12.03 -16.53
C TRP A 28 -15.21 -10.68 -16.04
N ARG A 29 -14.68 -9.87 -16.94
CA ARG A 29 -14.25 -8.50 -16.61
C ARG A 29 -15.39 -7.68 -16.04
N ARG A 30 -16.56 -7.72 -16.72
CA ARG A 30 -17.75 -7.03 -16.26
C ARG A 30 -18.24 -7.57 -14.92
N ARG A 31 -18.27 -8.90 -14.73
CA ARG A 31 -18.68 -9.53 -13.45
C ARG A 31 -17.76 -9.12 -12.29
N ALA A 32 -16.44 -9.12 -12.49
CA ALA A 32 -15.48 -8.71 -11.48
C ALA A 32 -15.69 -7.23 -11.07
N SER A 33 -15.87 -6.33 -12.04
CA SER A 33 -16.14 -4.91 -11.76
C SER A 33 -17.47 -4.70 -11.05
N ILE A 34 -18.52 -5.41 -11.46
CA ILE A 34 -19.84 -5.35 -10.79
C ILE A 34 -19.73 -5.88 -9.36
N ALA A 35 -19.05 -7.02 -9.14
CA ALA A 35 -18.88 -7.59 -7.81
C ALA A 35 -18.11 -6.64 -6.87
N THR A 36 -17.07 -5.97 -7.39
CA THR A 36 -16.29 -4.97 -6.62
C THR A 36 -17.17 -3.75 -6.27
N SER A 37 -17.99 -3.27 -7.21
CA SER A 37 -18.93 -2.18 -6.93
C SER A 37 -20.01 -2.58 -5.94
N ALA A 38 -20.53 -3.81 -6.03
CA ALA A 38 -21.50 -4.34 -5.06
C ALA A 38 -20.90 -4.47 -3.66
N ALA A 39 -19.62 -4.88 -3.54
CA ALA A 39 -18.91 -4.87 -2.27
C ALA A 39 -18.81 -3.45 -1.68
N GLY A 40 -18.53 -2.45 -2.53
CA GLY A 40 -18.54 -1.05 -2.11
C GLY A 40 -19.89 -0.60 -1.55
N ILE A 41 -20.99 -0.98 -2.19
CA ILE A 41 -22.36 -0.70 -1.69
C ILE A 41 -22.60 -1.40 -0.34
N ALA A 42 -22.17 -2.65 -0.19
CA ALA A 42 -22.29 -3.38 1.07
C ALA A 42 -21.50 -2.69 2.21
N PHE A 43 -20.30 -2.20 1.94
CA PHE A 43 -19.51 -1.40 2.91
C PHE A 43 -20.20 -0.07 3.23
N LEU A 44 -20.85 0.58 2.27
CA LEU A 44 -21.64 1.79 2.53
C LEU A 44 -22.79 1.51 3.50
N VAL A 45 -23.53 0.43 3.27
CA VAL A 45 -24.62 0.00 4.18
C VAL A 45 -24.07 -0.26 5.58
N ALA A 46 -22.93 -0.97 5.68
CA ALA A 46 -22.28 -1.21 6.97
C ALA A 46 -21.83 0.09 7.66
N ALA A 47 -21.34 1.08 6.91
CA ALA A 47 -20.98 2.38 7.44
C ALA A 47 -22.19 3.12 8.01
N LEU A 48 -23.29 3.17 7.27
CA LEU A 48 -24.55 3.80 7.70
C LEU A 48 -25.14 3.11 8.94
N GLN A 49 -25.08 1.77 9.00
CA GLN A 49 -25.50 1.02 10.18
C GLN A 49 -24.62 1.32 11.40
N ALA A 50 -23.30 1.40 11.23
CA ALA A 50 -22.36 1.74 12.29
C ALA A 50 -22.59 3.17 12.80
N GLU A 51 -22.95 4.13 11.94
CA GLU A 51 -23.32 5.49 12.36
C GLU A 51 -24.65 5.52 13.13
N GLY A 52 -25.68 4.83 12.65
CA GLY A 52 -26.96 4.73 13.34
C GLY A 52 -26.81 4.12 14.74
N LEU A 53 -25.96 3.10 14.90
CA LEU A 53 -25.63 2.54 16.21
C LEU A 53 -24.87 3.53 17.09
N ARG A 54 -23.97 4.32 16.53
CA ARG A 54 -23.26 5.38 17.23
C ARG A 54 -24.21 6.48 17.75
N GLU A 55 -25.12 6.93 16.91
CA GLU A 55 -26.10 7.96 17.31
C GLU A 55 -27.02 7.44 18.41
N SER A 56 -27.52 6.22 18.31
CA SER A 56 -28.33 5.59 19.35
C SER A 56 -27.57 5.42 20.68
N ALA A 57 -26.27 5.08 20.62
CA ALA A 57 -25.40 4.99 21.79
C ALA A 57 -25.14 6.35 22.44
N LEU A 58 -24.94 7.41 21.64
CA LEU A 58 -24.75 8.77 22.14
C LEU A 58 -26.00 9.36 22.77
N THR A 59 -27.17 9.06 22.22
CA THR A 59 -28.47 9.50 22.78
C THR A 59 -28.86 8.74 24.05
N SER A 60 -28.38 7.51 24.24
CA SER A 60 -28.68 6.67 25.40
C SER A 60 -27.74 6.88 26.60
N THR A 61 -26.66 7.67 26.48
CA THR A 61 -25.64 7.70 27.53
C THR A 61 -25.12 9.09 27.85
N VAL A 62 -25.69 9.70 28.85
CA VAL A 62 -25.14 10.83 29.61
C VAL A 62 -24.13 10.37 30.68
N VAL A 63 -23.55 9.17 30.64
CA VAL A 63 -22.69 8.66 31.71
C VAL A 63 -21.50 7.82 31.23
N VAL A 64 -20.29 8.29 31.57
CA VAL A 64 -19.10 7.54 32.04
C VAL A 64 -18.19 6.89 31.00
N GLY A 65 -16.88 7.12 31.15
CA GLY A 65 -15.67 6.65 30.50
C GLY A 65 -15.70 5.45 29.49
N PRO A 66 -16.34 4.32 29.77
CA PRO A 66 -16.44 3.23 28.81
C PRO A 66 -17.27 3.56 27.57
N THR A 67 -18.25 4.46 27.70
CA THR A 67 -19.14 4.89 26.60
C THR A 67 -18.45 5.86 25.64
N VAL A 68 -17.53 6.67 26.11
CA VAL A 68 -16.69 7.52 25.25
C VAL A 68 -15.77 6.66 24.39
N LEU A 69 -15.21 5.59 24.94
CA LEU A 69 -14.39 4.62 24.19
C LEU A 69 -15.22 3.87 23.14
N THR A 70 -16.44 3.48 23.47
CA THR A 70 -17.36 2.78 22.55
C THR A 70 -17.84 3.70 21.43
N ALA A 71 -18.16 4.96 21.74
CA ALA A 71 -18.56 5.96 20.73
C ALA A 71 -17.38 6.31 19.80
N THR A 72 -16.18 6.42 20.34
CA THR A 72 -14.96 6.66 19.54
C THR A 72 -14.64 5.46 18.64
N ALA A 73 -14.79 4.23 19.14
CA ALA A 73 -14.58 3.02 18.36
C ALA A 73 -15.61 2.88 17.22
N SER A 74 -16.88 3.23 17.45
CA SER A 74 -17.92 3.18 16.40
C SER A 74 -17.72 4.27 15.35
N ALA A 75 -17.28 5.47 15.72
CA ALA A 75 -16.92 6.52 14.77
C ALA A 75 -15.75 6.11 13.87
N SER A 76 -14.71 5.50 14.45
CA SER A 76 -13.56 4.97 13.71
C SER A 76 -13.97 3.84 12.78
N ALA A 77 -14.88 2.95 13.22
CA ALA A 77 -15.41 1.87 12.40
C ALA A 77 -16.21 2.40 11.20
N SER A 78 -17.09 3.39 11.40
CA SER A 78 -17.84 4.00 10.30
C SER A 78 -16.92 4.62 9.25
N LEU A 79 -15.94 5.40 9.67
CA LEU A 79 -14.97 6.02 8.75
C LEU A 79 -14.19 4.96 7.97
N TYR A 80 -13.80 3.87 8.63
CA TYR A 80 -13.16 2.73 7.97
C TYR A 80 -14.02 2.14 6.85
N TYR A 81 -15.31 1.89 7.10
CA TYR A 81 -16.23 1.38 6.08
C TYR A 81 -16.46 2.37 4.94
N TYR A 82 -16.50 3.68 5.20
CA TYR A 82 -16.56 4.70 4.14
C TYR A 82 -15.32 4.68 3.24
N VAL A 83 -14.13 4.52 3.83
CA VAL A 83 -12.88 4.39 3.06
C VAL A 83 -12.90 3.14 2.18
N LEU A 84 -13.35 2.00 2.72
CA LEU A 84 -13.51 0.76 1.95
C LEU A 84 -14.55 0.92 0.83
N THR A 85 -15.67 1.59 1.11
CA THR A 85 -16.70 1.92 0.12
C THR A 85 -16.11 2.70 -1.03
N ALA A 86 -15.45 3.83 -0.74
CA ALA A 86 -14.84 4.68 -1.76
C ALA A 86 -13.80 3.89 -2.59
N PHE A 87 -12.96 3.10 -1.93
CA PHE A 87 -11.96 2.28 -2.59
C PHE A 87 -12.58 1.23 -3.52
N CYS A 88 -13.57 0.47 -3.05
CA CYS A 88 -14.24 -0.55 -3.86
C CYS A 88 -15.03 0.06 -5.02
N LEU A 89 -15.73 1.18 -4.81
CA LEU A 89 -16.46 1.86 -5.86
C LEU A 89 -15.50 2.40 -6.93
N LEU A 90 -14.40 3.05 -6.53
CA LEU A 90 -13.38 3.54 -7.46
C LEU A 90 -12.76 2.40 -8.27
N LEU A 91 -12.42 1.27 -7.63
CA LEU A 91 -11.89 0.09 -8.34
C LEU A 91 -12.93 -0.51 -9.29
N GLY A 92 -14.19 -0.62 -8.86
CA GLY A 92 -15.28 -1.13 -9.69
C GLY A 92 -15.53 -0.24 -10.91
N PHE A 93 -15.65 1.07 -10.73
CA PHE A 93 -15.81 2.04 -11.83
C PHE A 93 -14.57 2.11 -12.72
N ALA A 94 -13.37 2.12 -12.15
CA ALA A 94 -12.14 2.07 -12.92
C ALA A 94 -12.05 0.78 -13.74
N GLY A 95 -12.47 -0.36 -13.17
CA GLY A 95 -12.56 -1.64 -13.89
C GLY A 95 -13.54 -1.59 -15.07
N LEU A 96 -14.70 -0.95 -14.89
CA LEU A 96 -15.71 -0.81 -15.96
C LEU A 96 -15.29 0.18 -17.03
N ALA A 97 -14.79 1.35 -16.63
CA ALA A 97 -14.51 2.46 -17.56
C ALA A 97 -13.07 2.43 -18.13
N LEU A 98 -12.09 2.10 -17.28
CA LEU A 98 -10.66 2.21 -17.60
C LEU A 98 -9.95 0.85 -17.57
N GLY A 99 -10.60 -0.21 -17.11
CA GLY A 99 -9.94 -1.50 -16.89
C GLY A 99 -9.29 -2.05 -18.16
N GLU A 100 -9.98 -1.99 -19.28
CA GLU A 100 -9.43 -2.48 -20.56
C GLU A 100 -8.34 -1.56 -21.13
N PRO A 101 -8.56 -0.24 -21.30
CA PRO A 101 -7.51 0.64 -21.77
C PRO A 101 -6.32 0.70 -20.82
N LEU A 102 -6.55 0.75 -19.53
CA LEU A 102 -5.48 0.77 -18.52
C LEU A 102 -4.67 -0.53 -18.53
N SER A 103 -5.34 -1.68 -18.58
CA SER A 103 -4.67 -2.98 -18.62
C SER A 103 -3.90 -3.18 -19.93
N ARG A 104 -4.45 -2.76 -21.07
CA ARG A 104 -3.74 -2.77 -22.36
C ARG A 104 -2.50 -1.88 -22.33
N TRP A 105 -2.56 -0.77 -21.60
CA TRP A 105 -1.43 0.15 -21.46
C TRP A 105 -0.38 -0.37 -20.46
N LEU A 106 -0.80 -0.95 -19.34
CA LEU A 106 0.09 -1.44 -18.26
C LEU A 106 0.67 -2.82 -18.54
N ALA A 107 -0.10 -3.74 -19.12
CA ALA A 107 0.34 -5.13 -19.33
C ALA A 107 1.66 -5.25 -20.12
N PRO A 108 1.91 -4.46 -21.18
CA PRO A 108 3.20 -4.48 -21.87
C PRO A 108 4.32 -3.75 -21.13
N ARG A 109 4.01 -3.09 -19.99
CA ARG A 109 4.92 -2.27 -19.19
C ARG A 109 5.07 -2.80 -17.76
N PRO A 110 5.74 -3.94 -17.55
CA PRO A 110 5.76 -4.61 -16.26
C PRO A 110 6.38 -3.77 -15.13
N LEU A 111 7.32 -2.88 -15.45
CA LEU A 111 7.86 -1.94 -14.47
C LEU A 111 6.79 -0.96 -13.98
N LEU A 112 6.05 -0.33 -14.90
CA LEU A 112 5.01 0.62 -14.51
C LEU A 112 3.86 -0.04 -13.76
N SER A 113 3.48 -1.27 -14.13
CA SER A 113 2.49 -2.06 -13.39
C SER A 113 2.93 -2.32 -11.95
N SER A 114 4.19 -2.72 -11.75
CA SER A 114 4.75 -2.94 -10.41
C SER A 114 4.78 -1.67 -9.57
N VAL A 115 5.16 -0.54 -10.18
CA VAL A 115 5.18 0.76 -9.52
C VAL A 115 3.77 1.22 -9.16
N ALA A 116 2.81 1.10 -10.07
CA ALA A 116 1.41 1.48 -9.83
C ALA A 116 0.80 0.69 -8.65
N VAL A 117 1.08 -0.62 -8.57
CA VAL A 117 0.65 -1.45 -7.44
C VAL A 117 1.27 -0.97 -6.12
N ALA A 118 2.56 -0.66 -6.11
CA ALA A 118 3.23 -0.19 -4.90
C ALA A 118 2.71 1.18 -4.44
N TRP A 119 2.44 2.09 -5.37
CA TRP A 119 1.83 3.39 -5.07
C TRP A 119 0.41 3.22 -4.52
N LEU A 120 -0.40 2.34 -5.13
CA LEU A 120 -1.74 2.03 -4.64
C LEU A 120 -1.68 1.49 -3.21
N VAL A 121 -0.79 0.55 -2.91
CA VAL A 121 -0.61 0.02 -1.54
C VAL A 121 -0.21 1.12 -0.56
N THR A 122 0.67 2.05 -0.97
CA THR A 122 1.05 3.20 -0.14
C THR A 122 -0.16 4.10 0.17
N VAL A 123 -0.96 4.41 -0.84
CA VAL A 123 -2.18 5.24 -0.67
C VAL A 123 -3.20 4.52 0.21
N VAL A 124 -3.46 3.24 -0.04
CA VAL A 124 -4.39 2.45 0.78
C VAL A 124 -3.93 2.41 2.24
N ARG A 125 -2.66 2.17 2.49
CA ARG A 125 -2.10 2.20 3.85
C ARG A 125 -2.30 3.56 4.52
N PHE A 126 -1.99 4.64 3.81
CA PHE A 126 -2.19 6.00 4.32
C PHE A 126 -3.66 6.25 4.70
N LEU A 127 -4.60 5.86 3.84
CA LEU A 127 -6.04 5.99 4.10
C LEU A 127 -6.48 5.13 5.30
N LEU A 128 -5.99 3.89 5.42
CA LEU A 128 -6.27 3.03 6.56
C LEU A 128 -5.78 3.64 7.88
N GLU A 129 -4.59 4.23 7.90
CA GLU A 129 -4.07 4.93 9.08
C GLU A 129 -4.94 6.15 9.45
N LYS A 130 -5.35 6.92 8.46
CA LYS A 130 -6.23 8.09 8.68
C LYS A 130 -7.64 7.71 9.10
N SER A 131 -8.12 6.53 8.69
CA SER A 131 -9.44 6.02 9.10
C SER A 131 -9.45 5.31 10.46
N ALA A 132 -8.33 5.31 11.18
CA ALA A 132 -8.14 4.57 12.42
C ALA A 132 -8.47 3.07 12.29
N ALA A 133 -8.16 2.48 11.13
CA ALA A 133 -8.36 1.07 10.88
C ALA A 133 -7.59 0.18 11.88
N PRO A 134 -8.02 -1.07 12.12
CA PRO A 134 -7.33 -1.97 13.03
C PRO A 134 -5.85 -2.12 12.70
N GLN A 135 -4.98 -1.98 13.70
CA GLN A 135 -3.52 -1.99 13.52
C GLN A 135 -2.98 -3.22 12.75
N PRO A 136 -3.49 -4.45 12.96
CA PRO A 136 -3.03 -5.60 12.18
C PRO A 136 -3.24 -5.43 10.67
N LEU A 137 -4.34 -4.77 10.25
CA LEU A 137 -4.63 -4.50 8.85
C LEU A 137 -3.67 -3.43 8.29
N VAL A 138 -3.43 -2.35 9.03
CA VAL A 138 -2.48 -1.30 8.67
C VAL A 138 -1.08 -1.88 8.51
N GLN A 139 -0.63 -2.70 9.46
CA GLN A 139 0.69 -3.32 9.43
C GLN A 139 0.86 -4.35 8.30
N ALA A 140 -0.22 -5.04 7.92
CA ALA A 140 -0.22 -5.96 6.77
C ALA A 140 -0.05 -5.23 5.43
N MET A 141 -0.35 -3.93 5.36
CA MET A 141 -0.21 -3.10 4.16
C MET A 141 1.16 -2.40 4.16
N GLY A 142 2.18 -3.06 3.65
CA GLY A 142 3.54 -2.54 3.62
C GLY A 142 4.21 -2.61 2.24
N VAL A 143 4.84 -1.52 1.81
CA VAL A 143 5.56 -1.45 0.52
C VAL A 143 6.84 -2.29 0.54
N THR A 144 7.43 -2.48 1.70
CA THR A 144 8.69 -3.22 1.87
C THR A 144 8.58 -4.67 1.41
N TRP A 145 7.42 -5.31 1.64
CA TRP A 145 7.17 -6.69 1.24
C TRP A 145 6.92 -6.88 -0.26
N LEU A 146 6.68 -5.78 -0.99
CA LEU A 146 6.41 -5.84 -2.43
C LEU A 146 7.68 -6.03 -3.26
N ALA A 147 8.84 -5.74 -2.74
CA ALA A 147 10.10 -5.82 -3.49
C ALA A 147 10.40 -7.23 -4.06
N PRO A 148 10.35 -8.32 -3.26
CA PRO A 148 10.55 -9.65 -3.82
C PRO A 148 9.45 -10.06 -4.81
N VAL A 149 8.19 -9.62 -4.58
CA VAL A 149 7.08 -9.85 -5.52
C VAL A 149 7.31 -9.12 -6.83
N ALA A 150 7.73 -7.86 -6.79
CA ALA A 150 8.08 -7.09 -7.99
C ALA A 150 9.23 -7.75 -8.76
N GLY A 151 10.26 -8.23 -8.06
CA GLY A 151 11.36 -8.96 -8.67
C GLY A 151 10.92 -10.26 -9.36
N ALA A 152 10.07 -11.03 -8.71
CA ALA A 152 9.47 -12.23 -9.28
C ALA A 152 8.61 -11.91 -10.52
N TYR A 153 7.75 -10.90 -10.43
CA TYR A 153 6.90 -10.46 -11.52
C TYR A 153 7.70 -9.92 -12.70
N LEU A 154 8.68 -9.03 -12.47
CA LEU A 154 9.55 -8.51 -13.51
C LEU A 154 10.34 -9.63 -14.22
N ALA A 155 10.82 -10.61 -13.46
CA ALA A 155 11.52 -11.76 -14.02
C ALA A 155 10.62 -12.65 -14.89
N THR A 156 9.32 -12.70 -14.61
CA THR A 156 8.36 -13.52 -15.37
C THR A 156 7.70 -12.79 -16.53
N ALA A 157 7.42 -11.49 -16.38
CA ALA A 157 6.66 -10.69 -17.33
C ALA A 157 7.50 -10.21 -18.52
N LEU A 158 8.81 -10.20 -18.41
CA LEU A 158 9.69 -9.84 -19.51
C LEU A 158 9.70 -10.99 -20.54
N ALA A 159 8.99 -10.78 -21.64
CA ALA A 159 8.85 -11.76 -22.72
C ALA A 159 10.22 -12.22 -23.25
N GLY A 160 10.31 -13.51 -23.56
CA GLY A 160 11.49 -14.09 -24.22
C GLY A 160 12.50 -14.78 -23.32
N GLY A 161 12.19 -15.00 -22.06
CA GLY A 161 13.04 -15.74 -21.13
C GLY A 161 13.58 -14.91 -19.96
N TRP A 162 14.53 -15.49 -19.24
CA TRP A 162 15.17 -14.82 -18.10
C TRP A 162 15.92 -13.54 -18.56
N PRO A 163 15.61 -12.38 -18.00
CA PRO A 163 16.15 -11.07 -18.49
C PRO A 163 17.66 -10.90 -18.25
N GLY A 164 18.32 -11.84 -17.59
CA GLY A 164 19.67 -11.65 -17.04
C GLY A 164 19.68 -10.78 -15.77
N LEU A 165 20.60 -11.07 -14.85
CA LEU A 165 20.68 -10.38 -13.57
C LEU A 165 20.88 -8.87 -13.73
N GLY A 166 21.73 -8.43 -14.66
CA GLY A 166 22.02 -7.00 -14.88
C GLY A 166 20.81 -6.21 -15.39
N ARG A 167 19.97 -6.81 -16.24
CA ARG A 167 18.72 -6.17 -16.70
C ARG A 167 17.70 -6.11 -15.59
N LEU A 168 17.54 -7.19 -14.83
CA LEU A 168 16.64 -7.24 -13.69
C LEU A 168 17.06 -6.23 -12.63
N ALA A 169 18.36 -6.14 -12.31
CA ALA A 169 18.90 -5.17 -11.36
C ALA A 169 18.58 -3.73 -11.77
N ARG A 170 18.78 -3.36 -13.05
CA ARG A 170 18.45 -2.02 -13.56
C ARG A 170 16.97 -1.70 -13.42
N LEU A 171 16.09 -2.65 -13.71
CA LEU A 171 14.65 -2.47 -13.55
C LEU A 171 14.26 -2.33 -12.08
N LEU A 172 14.90 -3.09 -11.18
CA LEU A 172 14.67 -2.98 -9.74
C LEU A 172 15.22 -1.67 -9.16
N VAL A 173 16.32 -1.14 -9.69
CA VAL A 173 16.81 0.20 -9.35
C VAL A 173 15.76 1.25 -9.74
N ALA A 174 15.28 1.22 -10.98
CA ALA A 174 14.22 2.15 -11.43
C ALA A 174 12.95 2.00 -10.60
N TYR A 175 12.50 0.75 -10.35
CA TYR A 175 11.36 0.46 -9.48
C TYR A 175 11.56 1.06 -8.09
N SER A 176 12.73 0.84 -7.48
CA SER A 176 12.99 1.28 -6.12
C SER A 176 12.94 2.80 -5.99
N PHE A 177 13.56 3.54 -6.90
CA PHE A 177 13.52 5.01 -6.86
C PHE A 177 12.13 5.58 -7.14
N LEU A 178 11.37 5.00 -8.06
CA LEU A 178 10.00 5.43 -8.33
C LEU A 178 9.08 5.18 -7.13
N VAL A 179 9.20 4.02 -6.49
CA VAL A 179 8.38 3.68 -5.31
C VAL A 179 8.81 4.48 -4.10
N ARG A 180 10.11 4.52 -3.79
CA ARG A 180 10.61 5.20 -2.61
C ARG A 180 10.57 6.72 -2.73
N GLY A 181 10.72 7.25 -3.94
CA GLY A 181 10.48 8.66 -4.22
C GLY A 181 9.05 9.08 -3.93
N PHE A 182 8.08 8.27 -4.34
CA PHE A 182 6.67 8.50 -4.00
C PHE A 182 6.42 8.45 -2.48
N VAL A 183 6.96 7.43 -1.80
CA VAL A 183 6.87 7.33 -0.33
C VAL A 183 7.52 8.54 0.34
N ALA A 184 8.65 9.01 -0.17
CA ALA A 184 9.32 10.21 0.35
C ALA A 184 8.45 11.46 0.17
N ILE A 185 7.79 11.63 -0.98
CA ILE A 185 6.85 12.74 -1.20
C ILE A 185 5.69 12.67 -0.21
N VAL A 186 5.06 11.50 -0.05
CA VAL A 186 3.98 11.30 0.93
C VAL A 186 4.46 11.63 2.34
N GLY A 187 5.67 11.20 2.71
CA GLY A 187 6.24 11.47 4.03
C GLY A 187 6.55 12.95 4.26
N VAL A 188 7.10 13.65 3.26
CA VAL A 188 7.31 15.11 3.35
C VAL A 188 5.99 15.84 3.56
N LEU A 189 4.97 15.50 2.79
CA LEU A 189 3.63 16.09 2.94
C LEU A 189 3.02 15.75 4.31
N ALA A 190 3.09 14.50 4.74
CA ALA A 190 2.57 14.07 6.03
C ALA A 190 3.25 14.82 7.20
N THR A 191 4.58 14.97 7.14
CA THR A 191 5.35 15.68 8.16
C THR A 191 5.07 17.19 8.16
N ARG A 192 4.95 17.80 6.99
CA ARG A 192 4.66 19.24 6.87
C ARG A 192 3.26 19.59 7.34
N LEU A 193 2.30 18.70 7.15
CA LEU A 193 0.91 18.89 7.54
C LEU A 193 0.59 18.32 8.93
N GLY A 194 1.54 17.72 9.62
CA GLY A 194 1.35 17.12 10.95
C GLY A 194 0.24 16.06 10.96
N LEU A 195 0.27 15.12 9.96
CA LEU A 195 -0.85 14.21 9.74
C LEU A 195 -0.91 13.05 10.76
N GLY A 196 0.10 12.85 11.60
CA GLY A 196 0.11 11.80 12.63
C GLY A 196 0.05 10.37 12.09
N THR A 197 0.50 10.14 10.84
CA THR A 197 0.65 8.81 10.25
C THR A 197 2.08 8.30 10.46
N HIS A 198 2.35 7.02 10.17
CA HIS A 198 3.73 6.51 10.24
C HIS A 198 4.68 7.16 9.20
N TYR A 199 4.14 7.89 8.23
CA TYR A 199 4.93 8.72 7.30
C TYR A 199 5.31 10.07 7.90
N ASP A 200 4.68 10.48 8.98
CA ASP A 200 4.93 11.74 9.67
C ASP A 200 6.05 11.54 10.69
N VAL A 201 7.19 12.18 10.45
CA VAL A 201 8.35 12.10 11.35
C VAL A 201 8.42 13.29 12.33
N SER A 202 7.44 14.20 12.35
CA SER A 202 7.45 15.41 13.17
C SER A 202 7.54 15.11 14.69
N ALA A 203 6.99 13.97 15.12
CA ALA A 203 7.06 13.54 16.52
C ALA A 203 8.44 12.97 16.93
N LEU A 204 9.31 12.63 15.97
CA LEU A 204 10.65 12.07 16.22
C LEU A 204 11.67 13.21 16.45
N THR A 205 11.55 13.91 17.56
CA THR A 205 12.38 15.08 17.88
C THR A 205 13.77 14.72 18.38
N SER A 206 14.01 13.47 18.78
CA SER A 206 15.32 12.98 19.20
C SER A 206 15.55 11.54 18.75
N VAL A 207 16.75 11.26 18.26
CA VAL A 207 17.14 9.91 17.77
C VAL A 207 18.48 9.53 18.38
N PRO A 208 18.56 8.40 19.10
CA PRO A 208 19.84 7.87 19.59
C PRO A 208 20.64 7.28 18.44
N VAL A 209 21.93 7.61 18.37
CA VAL A 209 22.87 7.01 17.41
C VAL A 209 23.53 5.81 18.06
N ALA A 210 23.16 4.61 17.61
CA ALA A 210 23.58 3.35 18.21
C ALA A 210 25.12 3.18 18.30
N LEU A 211 25.87 3.72 17.33
CA LEU A 211 27.34 3.59 17.28
C LEU A 211 28.08 4.51 18.24
N THR A 212 27.52 5.67 18.57
CA THR A 212 28.21 6.69 19.40
C THR A 212 27.54 6.93 20.74
N GLY A 213 26.33 6.41 20.95
CA GLY A 213 25.51 6.69 22.13
C GLY A 213 25.02 8.15 22.21
N SER A 214 25.37 9.00 21.24
CA SER A 214 24.93 10.38 21.20
C SER A 214 23.47 10.47 20.78
N VAL A 215 22.77 11.51 21.27
CA VAL A 215 21.38 11.78 20.90
C VAL A 215 21.35 13.01 20.00
N TYR A 216 20.83 12.85 18.80
CA TYR A 216 20.57 13.97 17.91
C TYR A 216 19.17 14.52 18.14
N ALA A 217 19.09 15.82 18.41
CA ALA A 217 17.83 16.55 18.56
C ALA A 217 17.49 17.29 17.25
N PHE A 218 16.21 17.22 16.86
CA PHE A 218 15.68 17.90 15.68
C PHE A 218 14.57 18.85 16.04
N ALA A 219 14.48 19.98 15.34
CA ALA A 219 13.30 20.83 15.39
C ALA A 219 12.11 20.08 14.72
N PRO A 220 10.93 20.02 15.36
CA PRO A 220 9.76 19.35 14.80
C PRO A 220 9.41 19.86 13.39
N GLY A 221 9.29 18.98 12.41
CA GLY A 221 9.04 19.34 11.01
C GLY A 221 10.20 20.09 10.32
N GLY A 222 11.33 20.25 10.99
CA GLY A 222 12.51 20.93 10.46
C GLY A 222 13.14 20.23 9.25
N SER A 223 13.85 20.99 8.40
CA SER A 223 14.49 20.44 7.21
C SER A 223 15.53 19.35 7.52
N GLY A 224 16.27 19.49 8.62
CA GLY A 224 17.23 18.48 9.08
C GLY A 224 16.53 17.18 9.47
N GLN A 225 15.41 17.25 10.19
CA GLN A 225 14.60 16.10 10.54
C GLN A 225 14.08 15.36 9.30
N VAL A 226 13.46 16.10 8.37
CA VAL A 226 12.96 15.56 7.10
C VAL A 226 14.10 14.93 6.30
N PHE A 227 15.23 15.59 6.20
CA PHE A 227 16.37 15.08 5.44
C PHE A 227 16.89 13.75 6.03
N TRP A 228 17.26 13.75 7.31
CA TRP A 228 17.90 12.59 7.93
C TRP A 228 16.94 11.44 8.26
N LEU A 229 15.72 11.72 8.70
CA LEU A 229 14.79 10.69 9.15
C LEU A 229 13.85 10.20 8.04
N LEU A 230 13.73 10.95 6.94
CA LEU A 230 12.85 10.58 5.85
C LEU A 230 13.60 10.42 4.53
N LEU A 231 14.26 11.46 4.01
CA LEU A 231 14.82 11.41 2.66
C LEU A 231 16.00 10.43 2.56
N VAL A 232 16.94 10.47 3.51
CA VAL A 232 18.10 9.55 3.51
C VAL A 232 17.64 8.09 3.60
N PRO A 233 16.80 7.67 4.52
CA PRO A 233 16.28 6.30 4.53
C PRO A 233 15.56 5.93 3.23
N GLN A 234 14.68 6.78 2.72
CA GLN A 234 13.88 6.44 1.55
C GLN A 234 14.67 6.45 0.23
N LEU A 235 15.66 7.29 0.09
CA LEU A 235 16.39 7.44 -1.18
C LEU A 235 17.75 6.75 -1.20
N VAL A 236 18.27 6.32 -0.05
CA VAL A 236 19.58 5.64 0.03
C VAL A 236 19.42 4.23 0.60
N VAL A 237 18.88 4.07 1.81
CA VAL A 237 18.85 2.78 2.50
C VAL A 237 17.84 1.82 1.87
N TRP A 238 16.60 2.26 1.74
CA TRP A 238 15.53 1.42 1.22
C TRP A 238 15.68 1.00 -0.25
N PRO A 239 16.22 1.82 -1.18
CA PRO A 239 16.53 1.37 -2.53
C PRO A 239 17.48 0.17 -2.56
N VAL A 240 18.54 0.17 -1.77
CA VAL A 240 19.49 -0.94 -1.68
C VAL A 240 18.77 -2.21 -1.22
N PHE A 241 17.98 -2.12 -0.14
CA PHE A 241 17.18 -3.23 0.36
C PHE A 241 16.16 -3.73 -0.67
N THR A 242 15.47 -2.82 -1.36
CA THR A 242 14.48 -3.14 -2.40
C THR A 242 15.11 -3.89 -3.57
N VAL A 243 16.28 -3.46 -4.02
CA VAL A 243 17.00 -4.15 -5.11
C VAL A 243 17.46 -5.52 -4.67
N ALA A 244 18.07 -5.64 -3.49
CA ALA A 244 18.57 -6.93 -2.97
C ALA A 244 17.44 -7.96 -2.82
N THR A 245 16.33 -7.58 -2.18
CA THR A 245 15.19 -8.47 -1.98
C THR A 245 14.42 -8.76 -3.27
N GLY A 246 14.36 -7.80 -4.19
CA GLY A 246 13.81 -7.99 -5.53
C GLY A 246 14.64 -8.97 -6.37
N LEU A 247 15.96 -8.90 -6.32
CA LEU A 247 16.84 -9.88 -6.98
C LEU A 247 16.65 -11.27 -6.39
N LEU A 248 16.49 -11.39 -5.07
CA LEU A 248 16.17 -12.65 -4.42
C LEU A 248 14.85 -13.25 -4.94
N GLY A 249 13.78 -12.45 -5.00
CA GLY A 249 12.49 -12.86 -5.56
C GLY A 249 12.59 -13.34 -6.99
N GLY A 250 13.33 -12.63 -7.84
CA GLY A 250 13.61 -13.03 -9.21
C GLY A 250 14.43 -14.32 -9.31
N ALA A 251 15.46 -14.47 -8.46
CA ALA A 251 16.29 -15.68 -8.42
C ALA A 251 15.50 -16.93 -8.01
N LEU A 252 14.65 -16.80 -6.98
CA LEU A 252 13.76 -17.88 -6.53
C LEU A 252 12.78 -18.30 -7.64
N THR A 253 12.22 -17.34 -8.37
CA THR A 253 11.34 -17.61 -9.51
C THR A 253 12.09 -18.35 -10.62
N ARG A 254 13.34 -17.97 -10.90
CA ARG A 254 14.18 -18.69 -11.86
C ARG A 254 14.47 -20.12 -11.42
N ALA A 255 14.81 -20.30 -10.15
CA ALA A 255 15.06 -21.63 -9.60
C ALA A 255 13.80 -22.52 -9.71
N ALA A 256 12.63 -22.02 -9.31
CA ALA A 256 11.37 -22.73 -9.38
C ALA A 256 11.05 -23.20 -10.81
N ARG A 257 11.30 -22.38 -11.85
CA ARG A 257 11.07 -22.74 -13.26
C ARG A 257 11.97 -23.86 -13.81
N ARG A 258 13.04 -24.21 -13.12
CA ARG A 258 13.89 -25.34 -13.51
C ARG A 258 13.34 -26.69 -13.07
N PHE A 259 12.38 -26.68 -12.17
CA PHE A 259 11.74 -27.88 -11.62
C PHE A 259 10.34 -28.15 -12.20
N VAL A 260 9.85 -27.25 -13.05
CA VAL A 260 8.61 -27.38 -13.82
C VAL A 260 8.94 -27.46 -15.32
#